data_eaeb96a6ea8e1dae40514ec6cdd5f814
#
_entry.id   eaeb96a6ea8e1dae40514ec6cdd5f814
#
_cell.length_a   1.000
_cell.length_b   1.000
_cell.length_c   1.000
_cell.angle_alpha   90.00
_cell.angle_beta   90.00
_cell.angle_gamma   90.00
#
_symmetry.space_group_name_H-M   'P 1'
#
loop_
_entity.id
_entity.type
_entity.pdbx_description
1 polymer ?
#
loop_
_entity_poly.entity_id
_entity_poly.type
_entity_poly.pdbx_seq_one_letter_code
_entity_poly.pdbx_strand_id
1 'polypeptide(L)'
;EVRPLYAKDTVTIRFFGDIMMHTKQIETASDGNDSYDFSTYYKLMKGYLEDSDLNVGNMEFTLGGKPYTGYPSFSAPDNFADYIAGCGFNLFLCANNHIFDKGASGVKRTLDKYRQLAENFGIYFTGAATDKAEHDANNPLIINLKGIRIAFINATYGTNSFRGEGWPKTNMISDRKTLADALATAESKAELSIVLVHWGTEYSLQHSASQEQDAKWLAAN
;
A
#
# COMPACT_ATOMS: atom_id res chain seq x y z
N GLU A 1 -7.63 1.16 39.37
CA GLU A 1 -7.25 -0.25 39.10
C GLU A 1 -6.71 -0.33 37.69
N VAL A 2 -5.44 -0.74 37.57
CA VAL A 2 -4.84 -1.00 36.24
C VAL A 2 -5.38 -2.36 35.79
N ARG A 3 -6.23 -2.36 34.76
CA ARG A 3 -6.74 -3.58 34.15
C ARG A 3 -5.56 -4.35 33.55
N PRO A 4 -5.33 -5.63 33.92
CA PRO A 4 -4.27 -6.39 33.30
C PRO A 4 -4.54 -6.52 31.79
N LEU A 5 -3.53 -6.20 30.97
CA LEU A 5 -3.58 -6.43 29.51
C LEU A 5 -3.58 -7.95 29.29
N TYR A 6 -4.70 -8.48 28.81
CA TYR A 6 -4.78 -9.88 28.39
C TYR A 6 -4.29 -9.97 26.93
N ALA A 7 -3.86 -11.17 26.54
CA ALA A 7 -3.36 -11.42 25.17
C ALA A 7 -4.32 -11.00 24.05
N LYS A 8 -5.63 -10.98 24.28
CA LYS A 8 -6.65 -10.50 23.36
C LYS A 8 -6.78 -8.97 23.28
N ASP A 9 -6.12 -8.21 24.14
CA ASP A 9 -6.06 -6.74 24.09
C ASP A 9 -4.83 -6.26 23.29
N THR A 10 -4.08 -7.17 22.66
CA THR A 10 -2.89 -6.87 21.86
C THR A 10 -3.16 -7.08 20.37
N VAL A 11 -2.83 -6.08 19.58
CA VAL A 11 -2.83 -6.15 18.11
C VAL A 11 -1.40 -6.15 17.62
N THR A 12 -1.05 -7.11 16.78
CA THR A 12 0.25 -7.20 16.13
C THR A 12 0.13 -6.78 14.67
N ILE A 13 0.77 -5.67 14.31
CA ILE A 13 0.84 -5.18 12.92
C ILE A 13 2.29 -5.28 12.46
N ARG A 14 2.51 -5.90 11.30
CA ARG A 14 3.83 -5.97 10.67
C ARG A 14 3.87 -5.12 9.42
N PHE A 15 4.87 -4.27 9.35
CA PHE A 15 5.12 -3.40 8.21
C PHE A 15 6.29 -3.96 7.43
N PHE A 16 6.03 -4.24 6.17
CA PHE A 16 7.03 -4.63 5.18
C PHE A 16 7.26 -3.44 4.26
N GLY A 17 8.45 -3.32 3.70
CA GLY A 17 8.77 -2.24 2.78
C GLY A 17 8.14 -2.41 1.40
N ASP A 18 8.90 -2.00 0.39
CA ASP A 18 8.46 -1.99 -0.99
C ASP A 18 8.43 -3.40 -1.57
N ILE A 19 7.30 -3.77 -2.12
CA ILE A 19 7.08 -5.01 -2.86
C ILE A 19 7.12 -4.63 -4.34
N MET A 20 8.16 -5.07 -5.04
CA MET A 20 8.42 -4.74 -6.43
C MET A 20 8.47 -5.99 -7.29
N MET A 21 8.28 -5.81 -8.60
CA MET A 21 8.40 -6.88 -9.59
C MET A 21 9.34 -6.46 -10.72
N HIS A 22 10.63 -6.70 -10.53
CA HIS A 22 11.65 -6.41 -11.54
C HIS A 22 11.63 -7.41 -12.69
N THR A 23 12.17 -7.01 -13.85
CA THR A 23 12.21 -7.84 -15.07
C THR A 23 12.77 -9.23 -14.80
N LYS A 24 13.86 -9.33 -14.04
CA LYS A 24 14.47 -10.63 -13.73
C LYS A 24 13.58 -11.55 -12.90
N GLN A 25 12.76 -10.97 -12.03
CA GLN A 25 11.79 -11.74 -11.26
C GLN A 25 10.66 -12.26 -12.17
N ILE A 26 10.17 -11.43 -13.10
CA ILE A 26 9.16 -11.85 -14.10
C ILE A 26 9.71 -13.00 -14.95
N GLU A 27 10.93 -12.85 -15.48
CA GLU A 27 11.59 -13.89 -16.30
C GLU A 27 11.76 -15.20 -15.52
N THR A 28 12.18 -15.11 -14.25
CA THR A 28 12.41 -16.31 -13.42
C THR A 28 11.11 -17.01 -13.04
N ALA A 29 10.02 -16.27 -12.88
CA ALA A 29 8.71 -16.83 -12.58
C ALA A 29 8.01 -17.43 -13.80
N SER A 30 8.39 -17.02 -15.02
CA SER A 30 7.74 -17.46 -16.26
C SER A 30 8.06 -18.93 -16.57
N ASP A 31 7.03 -19.69 -16.91
CA ASP A 31 7.16 -21.05 -17.44
C ASP A 31 7.31 -21.11 -18.99
N GLY A 32 7.34 -19.94 -19.64
CA GLY A 32 7.41 -19.81 -21.09
C GLY A 32 6.06 -19.98 -21.82
N ASN A 33 4.99 -20.34 -21.13
CA ASN A 33 3.64 -20.56 -21.68
C ASN A 33 2.64 -19.51 -21.17
N ASP A 34 3.14 -18.31 -20.86
CA ASP A 34 2.34 -17.19 -20.36
C ASP A 34 1.76 -17.39 -18.94
N SER A 35 2.33 -18.31 -18.21
CA SER A 35 2.06 -18.57 -16.80
C SER A 35 3.27 -18.20 -15.95
N TYR A 36 3.02 -17.85 -14.68
CA TYR A 36 4.04 -17.33 -13.77
C TYR A 36 3.87 -18.00 -12.40
N ASP A 37 4.94 -18.63 -11.90
CA ASP A 37 5.01 -19.25 -10.58
C ASP A 37 5.85 -18.42 -9.63
N PHE A 38 5.19 -17.85 -8.61
CA PHE A 38 5.82 -17.08 -7.54
C PHE A 38 5.96 -17.84 -6.23
N SER A 39 5.63 -19.14 -6.18
CA SER A 39 5.48 -19.94 -4.96
C SER A 39 6.72 -19.94 -4.03
N THR A 40 7.90 -19.63 -4.56
CA THR A 40 9.15 -19.61 -3.80
C THR A 40 9.54 -18.24 -3.26
N TYR A 41 8.91 -17.14 -3.72
CA TYR A 41 9.39 -15.78 -3.47
C TYR A 41 9.34 -15.37 -2.00
N TYR A 42 8.22 -15.64 -1.32
CA TYR A 42 8.02 -15.30 0.08
C TYR A 42 8.04 -16.51 1.02
N LYS A 43 8.55 -17.66 0.54
CA LYS A 43 8.60 -18.91 1.30
C LYS A 43 9.25 -18.76 2.69
N LEU A 44 10.32 -17.98 2.77
CA LEU A 44 11.05 -17.75 4.03
C LEU A 44 10.36 -16.72 4.93
N MET A 45 9.39 -15.99 4.42
CA MET A 45 8.64 -14.97 5.17
C MET A 45 7.38 -15.52 5.84
N LYS A 46 6.99 -16.76 5.53
CA LYS A 46 5.73 -17.37 5.96
C LYS A 46 5.50 -17.25 7.47
N GLY A 47 6.46 -17.61 8.29
CA GLY A 47 6.32 -17.54 9.74
C GLY A 47 6.12 -16.12 10.29
N TYR A 48 6.64 -15.11 9.59
CA TYR A 48 6.40 -13.71 9.95
C TYR A 48 5.01 -13.24 9.54
N LEU A 49 4.48 -13.74 8.42
CA LEU A 49 3.17 -13.35 7.89
C LEU A 49 2.01 -14.02 8.65
N GLU A 50 2.21 -15.24 9.15
CA GLU A 50 1.18 -16.01 9.87
C GLU A 50 0.95 -15.56 11.32
N ASP A 51 1.96 -14.95 11.97
CA ASP A 51 1.90 -14.55 13.39
C ASP A 51 1.66 -13.03 13.55
N SER A 52 0.63 -12.52 12.88
CA SER A 52 0.22 -11.10 12.97
C SER A 52 -1.26 -10.94 12.64
N ASP A 53 -1.85 -9.85 13.14
CA ASP A 53 -3.24 -9.49 12.87
C ASP A 53 -3.37 -8.70 11.55
N LEU A 54 -2.31 -7.97 11.18
CA LEU A 54 -2.26 -7.20 9.94
C LEU A 54 -0.83 -7.16 9.38
N ASN A 55 -0.69 -7.51 8.11
CA ASN A 55 0.55 -7.42 7.35
C ASN A 55 0.42 -6.35 6.27
N VAL A 56 1.22 -5.31 6.38
CA VAL A 56 1.18 -4.12 5.53
C VAL A 56 2.34 -4.16 4.53
N GLY A 57 2.05 -4.02 3.24
CA GLY A 57 3.08 -3.94 2.18
C GLY A 57 2.82 -2.79 1.23
N ASN A 58 3.88 -2.10 0.80
CA ASN A 58 3.80 -1.09 -0.25
C ASN A 58 3.87 -1.78 -1.62
N MET A 59 2.76 -1.73 -2.37
CA MET A 59 2.65 -2.35 -3.69
C MET A 59 3.27 -1.42 -4.74
N GLU A 60 4.61 -1.40 -4.81
CA GLU A 60 5.36 -0.50 -5.68
C GLU A 60 5.47 -1.05 -7.11
N PHE A 61 4.31 -1.33 -7.68
CA PHE A 61 4.12 -1.77 -9.06
C PHE A 61 2.68 -1.50 -9.51
N THR A 62 2.44 -1.51 -10.82
CA THR A 62 1.10 -1.53 -11.37
C THR A 62 0.75 -2.89 -11.94
N LEU A 63 -0.54 -3.16 -12.09
CA LEU A 63 -1.09 -4.28 -12.83
C LEU A 63 -1.64 -3.77 -14.18
N GLY A 64 -0.77 -3.18 -14.99
CA GLY A 64 -1.13 -2.53 -16.26
C GLY A 64 -1.53 -3.49 -17.39
N GLY A 65 -1.35 -4.80 -17.17
CA GLY A 65 -1.51 -5.82 -18.21
C GLY A 65 -0.24 -6.00 -19.05
N LYS A 66 -0.34 -6.81 -20.10
CA LYS A 66 0.78 -7.08 -21.00
C LYS A 66 1.11 -5.88 -21.91
N PRO A 67 2.37 -5.74 -22.32
CA PRO A 67 3.52 -6.55 -21.89
C PRO A 67 3.89 -6.30 -20.43
N TYR A 68 4.23 -7.37 -19.70
CA TYR A 68 4.74 -7.24 -18.34
C TYR A 68 6.17 -6.69 -18.36
N THR A 69 6.44 -5.74 -17.46
CA THR A 69 7.71 -5.00 -17.43
C THR A 69 8.14 -4.71 -15.99
N GLY A 70 9.45 -4.73 -15.75
CA GLY A 70 10.05 -4.22 -14.53
C GLY A 70 10.46 -2.75 -14.67
N TYR A 71 11.53 -2.37 -13.94
CA TYR A 71 12.08 -1.02 -14.00
C TYR A 71 12.39 -0.59 -15.44
N PRO A 72 12.16 0.69 -15.82
CA PRO A 72 11.69 1.80 -14.98
C PRO A 72 10.17 1.99 -14.95
N SER A 73 9.38 1.17 -15.63
CA SER A 73 7.93 1.31 -15.73
C SER A 73 7.27 -0.05 -15.50
N PHE A 74 6.87 -0.28 -14.26
CA PHE A 74 6.38 -1.57 -13.81
C PHE A 74 5.01 -1.93 -14.35
N SER A 75 4.87 -3.18 -14.80
CA SER A 75 3.60 -3.87 -15.02
C SER A 75 3.77 -5.33 -14.62
N ALA A 76 3.35 -5.67 -13.42
CA ALA A 76 3.46 -7.03 -12.89
C ALA A 76 2.39 -7.96 -13.51
N PRO A 77 2.64 -9.27 -13.60
CA PRO A 77 1.60 -10.25 -13.86
C PRO A 77 0.52 -10.22 -12.77
N ASP A 78 -0.75 -10.34 -13.15
CA ASP A 78 -1.88 -10.20 -12.22
C ASP A 78 -1.84 -11.22 -11.09
N ASN A 79 -1.41 -12.46 -11.38
CA ASN A 79 -1.31 -13.50 -10.39
C ASN A 79 -0.19 -13.26 -9.34
N PHE A 80 0.67 -12.25 -9.55
CA PHE A 80 1.58 -11.81 -8.49
C PHE A 80 0.81 -11.18 -7.33
N ALA A 81 -0.20 -10.36 -7.62
CA ALA A 81 -1.04 -9.78 -6.56
C ALA A 81 -1.88 -10.86 -5.84
N ASP A 82 -2.37 -11.87 -6.56
CA ASP A 82 -3.04 -13.04 -5.95
C ASP A 82 -2.09 -13.77 -4.99
N TYR A 83 -0.85 -13.98 -5.43
CA TYR A 83 0.17 -14.64 -4.64
C TYR A 83 0.51 -13.84 -3.36
N ILE A 84 0.69 -12.52 -3.45
CA ILE A 84 0.97 -11.65 -2.30
C ILE A 84 -0.18 -11.72 -1.27
N ALA A 85 -1.43 -11.60 -1.72
CA ALA A 85 -2.60 -11.76 -0.87
C ALA A 85 -2.66 -13.16 -0.23
N GLY A 86 -2.40 -14.19 -1.03
CA GLY A 86 -2.36 -15.59 -0.56
C GLY A 86 -1.21 -15.89 0.41
N CYS A 87 -0.13 -15.12 0.40
CA CYS A 87 0.95 -15.19 1.39
C CYS A 87 0.56 -14.60 2.75
N GLY A 88 -0.52 -13.82 2.83
CA GLY A 88 -1.00 -13.21 4.06
C GLY A 88 -0.73 -11.70 4.19
N PHE A 89 -0.29 -11.03 3.11
CA PHE A 89 -0.35 -9.57 3.07
C PHE A 89 -1.81 -9.14 2.94
N ASN A 90 -2.28 -8.32 3.86
CA ASN A 90 -3.70 -8.00 3.95
C ASN A 90 -4.01 -6.50 4.08
N LEU A 91 -2.99 -5.62 4.06
CA LEU A 91 -3.15 -4.19 3.78
C LEU A 91 -2.15 -3.76 2.69
N PHE A 92 -2.68 -3.35 1.53
CA PHE A 92 -1.92 -2.92 0.37
C PHE A 92 -1.85 -1.39 0.33
N LEU A 93 -0.63 -0.83 0.37
CA LEU A 93 -0.38 0.58 0.20
C LEU A 93 -0.18 0.89 -1.28
N CYS A 94 -0.90 1.87 -1.79
CA CYS A 94 -0.91 2.22 -3.21
C CYS A 94 -0.28 3.59 -3.52
N ALA A 95 -0.03 4.42 -2.49
CA ALA A 95 0.62 5.71 -2.70
C ALA A 95 2.14 5.55 -2.76
N ASN A 96 2.65 5.39 -3.96
CA ASN A 96 4.07 5.31 -4.28
C ASN A 96 4.36 5.99 -5.65
N ASN A 97 5.64 6.13 -5.99
CA ASN A 97 6.06 6.81 -7.21
C ASN A 97 5.74 6.02 -8.49
N HIS A 98 5.50 4.70 -8.39
CA HIS A 98 5.22 3.81 -9.54
C HIS A 98 3.74 3.54 -9.81
N ILE A 99 2.83 4.03 -8.97
CA ILE A 99 1.39 3.77 -9.13
C ILE A 99 0.83 4.22 -10.50
N PHE A 100 1.43 5.22 -11.13
CA PHE A 100 1.03 5.74 -12.44
C PHE A 100 1.91 5.25 -13.60
N ASP A 101 2.75 4.26 -13.44
CA ASP A 101 3.66 3.76 -14.49
C ASP A 101 2.95 3.33 -15.78
N LYS A 102 1.71 2.89 -15.69
CA LYS A 102 0.85 2.55 -16.83
C LYS A 102 -0.32 3.52 -16.98
N GLY A 103 -0.13 4.77 -16.52
CA GLY A 103 -1.11 5.84 -16.63
C GLY A 103 -2.40 5.59 -15.85
N ALA A 104 -3.42 6.40 -16.11
CA ALA A 104 -4.72 6.31 -15.43
C ALA A 104 -5.42 4.94 -15.64
N SER A 105 -5.27 4.34 -16.81
CA SER A 105 -5.82 3.00 -17.09
C SER A 105 -5.14 1.92 -16.26
N GLY A 106 -3.81 2.03 -16.08
CA GLY A 106 -3.06 1.12 -15.22
C GLY A 106 -3.49 1.21 -13.76
N VAL A 107 -3.67 2.43 -13.22
CA VAL A 107 -4.20 2.62 -11.86
C VAL A 107 -5.58 1.99 -11.71
N LYS A 108 -6.51 2.29 -12.62
CA LYS A 108 -7.86 1.72 -12.58
C LYS A 108 -7.83 0.20 -12.55
N ARG A 109 -7.06 -0.41 -13.48
CA ARG A 109 -6.92 -1.85 -13.58
C ARG A 109 -6.31 -2.47 -12.31
N THR A 110 -5.32 -1.80 -11.72
CA THR A 110 -4.68 -2.23 -10.46
C THR A 110 -5.69 -2.21 -9.31
N LEU A 111 -6.44 -1.11 -9.15
CA LEU A 111 -7.44 -1.00 -8.07
C LEU A 111 -8.64 -1.93 -8.29
N ASP A 112 -9.05 -2.19 -9.56
CA ASP A 112 -10.07 -3.21 -9.87
C ASP A 112 -9.62 -4.61 -9.40
N LYS A 113 -8.35 -4.96 -9.63
CA LYS A 113 -7.78 -6.21 -9.12
C LYS A 113 -7.76 -6.24 -7.59
N TYR A 114 -7.43 -5.15 -6.92
CA TYR A 114 -7.42 -5.11 -5.46
C TYR A 114 -8.82 -5.22 -4.86
N ARG A 115 -9.86 -4.69 -5.51
CA ARG A 115 -11.26 -4.93 -5.11
C ARG A 115 -11.63 -6.41 -5.20
N GLN A 116 -11.22 -7.11 -6.27
CA GLN A 116 -11.42 -8.56 -6.39
C GLN A 116 -10.68 -9.32 -5.28
N LEU A 117 -9.46 -8.91 -4.95
CA LEU A 117 -8.70 -9.51 -3.84
C LEU A 117 -9.34 -9.21 -2.48
N ALA A 118 -9.93 -8.03 -2.30
CA ALA A 118 -10.67 -7.70 -1.08
C ALA A 118 -11.88 -8.65 -0.90
N GLU A 119 -12.61 -8.94 -1.97
CA GLU A 119 -13.71 -9.90 -1.96
C GLU A 119 -13.26 -11.35 -1.70
N ASN A 120 -12.13 -11.77 -2.29
CA ASN A 120 -11.67 -13.15 -2.25
C ASN A 120 -10.80 -13.49 -1.02
N PHE A 121 -10.00 -12.54 -0.54
CA PHE A 121 -9.02 -12.73 0.53
C PHE A 121 -9.25 -11.84 1.73
N GLY A 122 -10.19 -10.90 1.67
CA GLY A 122 -10.45 -9.94 2.75
C GLY A 122 -9.33 -8.92 2.93
N ILE A 123 -8.56 -8.61 1.89
CA ILE A 123 -7.54 -7.57 1.96
C ILE A 123 -8.16 -6.18 2.03
N TYR A 124 -7.39 -5.24 2.54
CA TYR A 124 -7.63 -3.81 2.48
C TYR A 124 -6.63 -3.14 1.54
N PHE A 125 -6.97 -1.98 0.99
CA PHE A 125 -6.03 -1.14 0.25
C PHE A 125 -6.34 0.34 0.45
N THR A 126 -5.32 1.19 0.38
CA THR A 126 -5.44 2.64 0.56
C THR A 126 -4.32 3.38 -0.17
N GLY A 127 -4.42 4.70 -0.30
CA GLY A 127 -3.40 5.56 -0.88
C GLY A 127 -3.67 5.98 -2.32
N ALA A 128 -4.56 5.27 -3.04
CA ALA A 128 -5.04 5.66 -4.37
C ALA A 128 -6.54 5.34 -4.49
N ALA A 129 -7.22 6.04 -5.39
CA ALA A 129 -8.65 5.85 -5.64
C ALA A 129 -9.01 6.16 -7.09
N THR A 130 -10.06 5.52 -7.59
CA THR A 130 -10.59 5.75 -8.95
C THR A 130 -11.58 6.89 -9.04
N ASP A 131 -12.17 7.29 -7.93
CA ASP A 131 -13.10 8.40 -7.81
C ASP A 131 -13.11 8.99 -6.39
N LYS A 132 -13.90 10.05 -6.21
CA LYS A 132 -14.00 10.75 -4.93
C LYS A 132 -14.67 9.90 -3.83
N ALA A 133 -15.64 9.09 -4.17
CA ALA A 133 -16.36 8.28 -3.18
C ALA A 133 -15.44 7.21 -2.59
N GLU A 134 -14.65 6.54 -3.44
CA GLU A 134 -13.63 5.59 -3.01
C GLU A 134 -12.53 6.27 -2.18
N HIS A 135 -12.09 7.45 -2.60
CA HIS A 135 -11.10 8.23 -1.84
C HIS A 135 -11.63 8.57 -0.44
N ASP A 136 -12.83 9.12 -0.34
CA ASP A 136 -13.42 9.51 0.95
C ASP A 136 -13.67 8.31 1.88
N ALA A 137 -13.90 7.14 1.32
CA ALA A 137 -14.08 5.89 2.07
C ALA A 137 -12.75 5.31 2.59
N ASN A 138 -11.64 5.56 1.89
CA ASN A 138 -10.34 4.92 2.14
C ASN A 138 -9.24 5.91 2.58
N ASN A 139 -9.56 7.16 2.82
CA ASN A 139 -8.60 8.17 3.31
C ASN A 139 -9.18 9.06 4.41
N PRO A 140 -9.01 8.67 5.70
CA PRO A 140 -8.27 7.50 6.20
C PRO A 140 -9.04 6.19 6.00
N LEU A 141 -8.32 5.09 5.79
CA LEU A 141 -8.86 3.74 5.90
C LEU A 141 -8.92 3.35 7.37
N ILE A 142 -10.10 3.00 7.88
CA ILE A 142 -10.28 2.61 9.28
C ILE A 142 -10.54 1.11 9.37
N ILE A 143 -9.67 0.39 10.08
CA ILE A 143 -9.77 -1.05 10.29
C ILE A 143 -9.99 -1.31 11.78
N ASN A 144 -10.96 -2.16 12.10
CA ASN A 144 -11.17 -2.65 13.47
C ASN A 144 -10.41 -3.97 13.65
N LEU A 145 -9.36 -3.93 14.46
CA LEU A 145 -8.57 -5.10 14.82
C LEU A 145 -8.80 -5.43 16.30
N LYS A 146 -9.48 -6.53 16.57
CA LYS A 146 -9.79 -7.00 17.94
C LYS A 146 -10.48 -5.94 18.82
N GLY A 147 -11.32 -5.10 18.22
CA GLY A 147 -12.04 -4.04 18.92
C GLY A 147 -11.32 -2.69 18.98
N ILE A 148 -10.09 -2.59 18.47
CA ILE A 148 -9.33 -1.34 18.35
C ILE A 148 -9.49 -0.82 16.92
N ARG A 149 -10.03 0.37 16.75
CA ARG A 149 -10.13 1.04 15.44
C ARG A 149 -8.83 1.77 15.16
N ILE A 150 -8.18 1.41 14.08
CA ILE A 150 -6.93 2.00 13.65
C ILE A 150 -7.14 2.66 12.30
N ALA A 151 -6.78 3.93 12.18
CA ALA A 151 -6.83 4.67 10.93
C ALA A 151 -5.47 4.60 10.22
N PHE A 152 -5.49 4.22 8.96
CA PHE A 152 -4.31 4.17 8.09
C PHE A 152 -4.41 5.27 7.04
N ILE A 153 -3.37 6.08 6.93
CA ILE A 153 -3.24 7.14 5.93
C ILE A 153 -1.96 6.87 5.15
N ASN A 154 -2.09 6.63 3.84
CA ASN A 154 -0.94 6.37 2.98
C ASN A 154 -0.76 7.51 1.98
N ALA A 155 0.46 8.03 1.85
CA ALA A 155 0.81 9.12 0.94
C ALA A 155 2.19 8.93 0.33
N THR A 156 2.45 9.55 -0.83
CA THR A 156 3.75 9.52 -1.52
C THR A 156 4.31 10.92 -1.74
N TYR A 157 5.63 11.01 -1.86
CA TYR A 157 6.31 12.26 -2.23
C TYR A 157 6.04 12.69 -3.68
N GLY A 158 5.74 11.74 -4.56
CA GLY A 158 5.60 12.01 -5.98
C GLY A 158 5.17 10.78 -6.79
N THR A 159 5.05 10.99 -8.10
CA THR A 159 4.87 9.92 -9.10
C THR A 159 5.85 10.12 -10.24
N ASN A 160 6.43 9.02 -10.74
CA ASN A 160 7.39 9.07 -11.85
C ASN A 160 6.72 9.41 -13.19
N SER A 161 5.41 9.14 -13.30
CA SER A 161 4.64 9.39 -14.51
C SER A 161 3.58 10.46 -14.28
N PHE A 162 3.19 11.13 -15.37
CA PHE A 162 2.15 12.17 -15.32
C PHE A 162 0.80 11.57 -14.91
N ARG A 163 0.15 12.21 -13.93
CA ARG A 163 -1.11 11.73 -13.34
C ARG A 163 -2.37 12.16 -14.08
N GLY A 164 -2.27 13.23 -14.89
CA GLY A 164 -3.46 13.93 -15.40
C GLY A 164 -4.11 14.84 -14.34
N GLU A 165 -5.22 15.48 -14.68
CA GLU A 165 -5.93 16.42 -13.81
C GLU A 165 -7.14 15.79 -13.10
N GLY A 166 -7.64 14.67 -13.58
CA GLY A 166 -8.84 14.01 -13.07
C GLY A 166 -8.56 12.82 -12.17
N TRP A 167 -9.56 11.97 -12.06
CA TRP A 167 -9.41 10.63 -11.44
C TRP A 167 -8.89 9.62 -12.47
N PRO A 168 -8.12 8.60 -12.04
CA PRO A 168 -7.76 8.26 -10.66
C PRO A 168 -6.74 9.21 -10.03
N LYS A 169 -6.65 9.17 -8.69
CA LYS A 169 -5.70 9.96 -7.91
C LYS A 169 -4.96 9.08 -6.91
N THR A 170 -3.77 9.55 -6.51
CA THR A 170 -3.03 9.03 -5.35
C THR A 170 -2.80 10.15 -4.34
N ASN A 171 -2.69 9.80 -3.06
CA ASN A 171 -2.46 10.76 -2.00
C ASN A 171 -1.02 11.27 -2.06
N MET A 172 -0.87 12.59 -2.10
CA MET A 172 0.42 13.27 -2.16
C MET A 172 0.73 13.93 -0.83
N ILE A 173 1.96 13.78 -0.34
CA ILE A 173 2.39 14.46 0.90
C ILE A 173 2.35 16.00 0.75
N SER A 174 2.46 16.50 -0.46
CA SER A 174 2.33 17.93 -0.78
C SER A 174 0.88 18.45 -0.69
N ASP A 175 -0.13 17.59 -0.74
CA ASP A 175 -1.53 17.97 -0.56
C ASP A 175 -1.89 18.01 0.93
N ARG A 176 -1.39 19.05 1.60
CA ARG A 176 -1.56 19.27 3.04
C ARG A 176 -3.01 19.33 3.47
N LYS A 177 -3.89 19.88 2.61
CA LYS A 177 -5.31 19.98 2.93
C LYS A 177 -5.96 18.59 3.03
N THR A 178 -5.78 17.77 2.01
CA THR A 178 -6.33 16.40 2.01
C THR A 178 -5.78 15.58 3.17
N LEU A 179 -4.49 15.71 3.49
CA LEU A 179 -3.89 15.01 4.64
C LEU A 179 -4.42 15.51 5.98
N ALA A 180 -4.58 16.83 6.17
CA ALA A 180 -5.15 17.39 7.40
C ALA A 180 -6.61 16.94 7.60
N ASP A 181 -7.42 16.94 6.53
CA ASP A 181 -8.81 16.45 6.59
C ASP A 181 -8.85 14.95 6.96
N ALA A 182 -7.91 14.14 6.44
CA ALA A 182 -7.79 12.73 6.77
C ALA A 182 -7.35 12.52 8.24
N LEU A 183 -6.38 13.28 8.73
CA LEU A 183 -5.91 13.23 10.13
C LEU A 183 -7.02 13.62 11.10
N ALA A 184 -7.75 14.71 10.85
CA ALA A 184 -8.89 15.12 11.66
C ALA A 184 -10.02 14.07 11.67
N THR A 185 -10.26 13.41 10.52
CA THR A 185 -11.21 12.29 10.45
C THR A 185 -10.73 11.10 11.26
N ALA A 186 -9.44 10.77 11.19
CA ALA A 186 -8.82 9.69 11.94
C ALA A 186 -8.95 9.94 13.46
N GLU A 187 -8.62 11.14 13.94
CA GLU A 187 -8.74 11.53 15.34
C GLU A 187 -10.18 11.37 15.86
N SER A 188 -11.18 11.70 15.03
CA SER A 188 -12.58 11.61 15.43
C SER A 188 -13.15 10.18 15.42
N LYS A 189 -12.56 9.24 14.67
CA LYS A 189 -13.17 7.92 14.38
C LYS A 189 -12.35 6.71 14.82
N ALA A 190 -11.08 6.89 15.18
CA ALA A 190 -10.16 5.81 15.53
C ALA A 190 -9.45 6.07 16.86
N GLU A 191 -8.99 5.01 17.51
CA GLU A 191 -8.20 5.08 18.75
C GLU A 191 -6.72 5.32 18.47
N LEU A 192 -6.26 5.01 17.24
CA LEU A 192 -4.88 5.18 16.80
C LEU A 192 -4.85 5.56 15.32
N SER A 193 -3.94 6.46 14.96
CA SER A 193 -3.66 6.82 13.58
C SER A 193 -2.24 6.41 13.20
N ILE A 194 -2.08 5.79 12.02
CA ILE A 194 -0.79 5.39 11.48
C ILE A 194 -0.66 6.01 10.08
N VAL A 195 0.33 6.90 9.93
CA VAL A 195 0.64 7.51 8.64
C VAL A 195 1.82 6.77 7.99
N LEU A 196 1.61 6.30 6.78
CA LEU A 196 2.55 5.50 6.02
C LEU A 196 2.97 6.29 4.78
N VAL A 197 4.21 6.75 4.74
CA VAL A 197 4.69 7.63 3.68
C VAL A 197 5.74 6.92 2.83
N HIS A 198 5.51 6.91 1.52
CA HIS A 198 6.54 6.53 0.56
C HIS A 198 7.34 7.77 0.16
N TRP A 199 8.57 7.87 0.64
CA TRP A 199 9.41 9.06 0.52
C TRP A 199 10.90 8.74 0.64
N GLY A 200 11.74 9.75 0.45
CA GLY A 200 13.18 9.69 0.65
C GLY A 200 13.97 9.89 -0.63
N THR A 201 15.28 9.75 -0.48
CA THR A 201 16.22 9.79 -1.61
C THR A 201 16.73 8.39 -1.86
N GLU A 202 16.54 7.89 -3.06
CA GLU A 202 16.99 6.56 -3.48
C GLU A 202 18.49 6.38 -3.19
N TYR A 203 18.87 5.20 -2.70
CA TYR A 203 20.24 4.84 -2.27
C TYR A 203 20.79 5.63 -1.07
N SER A 204 20.00 6.48 -0.41
CA SER A 204 20.41 7.16 0.81
C SER A 204 19.87 6.47 2.06
N LEU A 205 20.77 6.14 3.00
CA LEU A 205 20.38 5.64 4.33
C LEU A 205 20.10 6.77 5.33
N GLN A 206 20.32 8.03 4.94
CA GLN A 206 20.08 9.19 5.77
C GLN A 206 18.77 9.85 5.36
N HIS A 207 17.94 10.22 6.35
CA HIS A 207 16.75 11.03 6.09
C HIS A 207 17.13 12.43 5.60
N SER A 208 16.28 13.01 4.77
CA SER A 208 16.44 14.39 4.31
C SER A 208 15.79 15.39 5.26
N ALA A 209 16.17 16.66 5.17
CA ALA A 209 15.51 17.74 5.89
C ALA A 209 14.01 17.85 5.54
N SER A 210 13.63 17.52 4.30
CA SER A 210 12.23 17.48 3.88
C SER A 210 11.45 16.39 4.63
N GLN A 211 12.00 15.19 4.74
CA GLN A 211 11.36 14.10 5.50
C GLN A 211 11.18 14.49 6.97
N GLU A 212 12.16 15.15 7.59
CA GLU A 212 12.05 15.62 8.96
C GLU A 212 10.96 16.68 9.14
N GLN A 213 10.86 17.65 8.21
CA GLN A 213 9.83 18.68 8.24
C GLN A 213 8.43 18.08 8.03
N ASP A 214 8.29 17.15 7.08
CA ASP A 214 7.03 16.47 6.80
C ASP A 214 6.58 15.61 7.99
N ALA A 215 7.51 14.87 8.61
CA ALA A 215 7.21 14.07 9.80
C ALA A 215 6.74 14.94 10.99
N LYS A 216 7.41 16.08 11.23
CA LYS A 216 6.99 17.04 12.26
C LYS A 216 5.61 17.61 11.99
N TRP A 217 5.32 17.94 10.74
CA TRP A 217 4.03 18.45 10.36
C TRP A 217 2.93 17.38 10.54
N LEU A 218 3.16 16.15 10.11
CA LEU A 218 2.21 15.04 10.29
C LEU A 218 1.93 14.74 11.76
N ALA A 219 2.96 14.81 12.61
CA ALA A 219 2.81 14.57 14.05
C ALA A 219 2.12 15.72 14.81
N ALA A 220 2.04 16.91 14.22
CA ALA A 220 1.43 18.09 14.83
C ALA A 220 -0.04 18.32 14.42
N ASN A 221 -0.54 17.60 13.41
CA ASN A 221 -1.89 17.71 12.87
C ASN A 221 -2.66 16.41 13.01
#